data_3cd367d52f8f2cb78de99953494b50a0
#
_entry.id   3cd367d52f8f2cb78de99953494b50a0
#
_cell.length_a   1.000
_cell.length_b   1.000
_cell.length_c   1.000
_cell.angle_alpha   90.00
_cell.angle_beta   90.00
_cell.angle_gamma   90.00
#
_symmetry.space_group_name_H-M   'P 1'
#
loop_
_entity.id
_entity.type
_entity.pdbx_description
1 polymer ?
#
loop_
_entity_poly.entity_id
_entity_poly.type
_entity_poly.pdbx_seq_one_letter_code
_entity_poly.pdbx_strand_id
1 'polypeptide(L)'
;METKLNISTIVLALSGFIVVQTATAQAPNPHPAQEALKGLQPFIGNWAGEFEAIGGFEGLAKGKMVKGTERVRWILNKTAVQFTSDNKFKDDGKPFAFGTGIITLDPVSKKLNWSSFGYDGKVYWTGKGVVELKDKVLHFDIEENTINKTNTKYQSTRRKPNRKTLIVHHKNLVLNGKKIGDLKEIKMTRVLSKKKPTQSSVSAGEAEKITEEITQLTKQWSIVHTTKDWDFLKRIWADDFSYIGADGTVRDKEAELAYMEEDTETLTSASCVAFKAHVYGKNLVIGNGDHHEAGKDKDGKPFSRKFRFTNVWVRKNGNWQVVRGHASQLE
;
A
#
# COMPACT_ATOMS: atom_id res chain seq x y z
N MET A 1 -61.52 -57.59 -10.51
CA MET A 1 -61.18 -57.95 -9.14
C MET A 1 -60.15 -56.94 -8.67
N GLU A 2 -60.61 -55.80 -8.17
CA GLU A 2 -59.77 -54.66 -7.77
C GLU A 2 -59.61 -54.69 -6.29
N THR A 3 -58.40 -54.76 -5.78
CA THR A 3 -58.05 -54.73 -4.36
C THR A 3 -57.65 -53.30 -4.02
N LYS A 4 -58.49 -52.59 -3.27
CA LYS A 4 -58.18 -51.26 -2.72
C LYS A 4 -57.27 -51.43 -1.51
N LEU A 5 -56.11 -50.76 -1.57
CA LEU A 5 -55.16 -50.69 -0.43
C LEU A 5 -55.49 -49.38 0.33
N ASN A 6 -55.87 -49.57 1.60
CA ASN A 6 -56.11 -48.48 2.56
C ASN A 6 -54.78 -48.08 3.21
N ILE A 7 -54.37 -46.82 3.03
CA ILE A 7 -53.19 -46.26 3.68
C ILE A 7 -53.66 -45.44 4.87
N SER A 8 -53.52 -46.01 6.07
CA SER A 8 -53.66 -45.25 7.34
C SER A 8 -52.44 -44.37 7.61
N THR A 9 -52.69 -43.12 7.64
CA THR A 9 -51.67 -42.12 7.96
C THR A 9 -51.35 -42.13 9.47
N ILE A 10 -50.17 -42.58 9.85
CA ILE A 10 -49.63 -42.43 11.20
C ILE A 10 -48.80 -41.15 11.23
N VAL A 11 -49.31 -40.11 11.89
CA VAL A 11 -48.57 -38.88 12.19
C VAL A 11 -47.75 -39.14 13.46
N LEU A 12 -46.46 -39.41 13.31
CA LEU A 12 -45.52 -39.41 14.43
C LEU A 12 -44.95 -38.02 14.60
N ALA A 13 -45.34 -37.30 15.63
CA ALA A 13 -44.74 -36.05 16.07
C ALA A 13 -43.39 -36.35 16.72
N LEU A 14 -42.29 -36.20 15.95
CA LEU A 14 -40.94 -36.18 16.47
C LEU A 14 -40.62 -34.76 16.92
N SER A 15 -40.76 -34.45 18.20
CA SER A 15 -40.14 -33.31 18.84
C SER A 15 -38.63 -33.48 18.92
N GLY A 16 -37.95 -33.19 17.82
CA GLY A 16 -36.50 -33.14 17.77
C GLY A 16 -35.99 -31.88 18.43
N PHE A 17 -35.40 -32.04 19.64
CA PHE A 17 -34.53 -30.99 20.20
C PHE A 17 -33.38 -30.76 19.24
N ILE A 18 -33.42 -29.64 18.50
CA ILE A 18 -32.25 -29.14 17.78
C ILE A 18 -31.31 -28.58 18.84
N VAL A 19 -30.35 -29.35 19.26
CA VAL A 19 -29.17 -28.87 19.99
C VAL A 19 -28.35 -28.07 18.98
N VAL A 20 -28.57 -26.74 18.98
CA VAL A 20 -27.67 -25.82 18.29
C VAL A 20 -26.35 -25.89 19.05
N GLN A 21 -25.43 -26.75 18.60
CA GLN A 21 -24.04 -26.63 18.97
C GLN A 21 -23.54 -25.30 18.40
N THR A 22 -23.45 -24.28 19.25
CA THR A 22 -22.67 -23.08 18.96
C THR A 22 -21.21 -23.55 18.85
N ALA A 23 -20.81 -23.85 17.63
CA ALA A 23 -19.39 -23.98 17.32
C ALA A 23 -18.78 -22.63 17.68
N THR A 24 -18.08 -22.55 18.81
CA THR A 24 -17.20 -21.43 19.11
C THR A 24 -16.20 -21.39 17.97
N ALA A 25 -16.39 -20.42 17.05
CA ALA A 25 -15.47 -20.20 15.96
C ALA A 25 -14.09 -19.98 16.59
N GLN A 26 -13.24 -20.98 16.50
CA GLN A 26 -11.86 -20.88 16.94
C GLN A 26 -11.26 -19.72 16.15
N ALA A 27 -10.69 -18.72 16.84
CA ALA A 27 -10.06 -17.60 16.17
C ALA A 27 -9.09 -18.16 15.11
N PRO A 28 -9.15 -17.68 13.87
CA PRO A 28 -8.33 -18.21 12.80
C PRO A 28 -6.86 -18.15 13.23
N ASN A 29 -6.11 -19.22 13.04
CA ASN A 29 -4.69 -19.25 13.34
C ASN A 29 -4.00 -18.05 12.69
N PRO A 30 -3.09 -17.36 13.40
CA PRO A 30 -2.42 -16.21 12.85
C PRO A 30 -1.67 -16.60 11.56
N HIS A 31 -1.75 -15.75 10.55
CA HIS A 31 -1.03 -15.98 9.30
C HIS A 31 0.49 -16.12 9.58
N PRO A 32 1.21 -17.06 8.95
CA PRO A 32 2.64 -17.28 9.20
C PRO A 32 3.51 -16.02 9.17
N ALA A 33 3.20 -15.07 8.29
CA ALA A 33 3.90 -13.79 8.23
C ALA A 33 3.62 -12.90 9.46
N GLN A 34 2.42 -12.95 10.04
CA GLN A 34 2.11 -12.21 11.27
C GLN A 34 2.95 -12.74 12.43
N GLU A 35 3.07 -14.07 12.52
CA GLU A 35 3.87 -14.71 13.55
C GLU A 35 5.36 -14.39 13.39
N ALA A 36 5.90 -14.50 12.18
CA ALA A 36 7.31 -14.19 11.89
C ALA A 36 7.66 -12.71 12.18
N LEU A 37 6.72 -11.80 11.98
CA LEU A 37 6.94 -10.37 12.15
C LEU A 37 6.57 -9.83 13.54
N LYS A 38 5.91 -10.60 14.41
CA LYS A 38 5.43 -10.11 15.71
C LYS A 38 6.50 -9.46 16.57
N GLY A 39 7.74 -9.94 16.48
CA GLY A 39 8.90 -9.40 17.19
C GLY A 39 9.24 -7.96 16.81
N LEU A 40 8.72 -7.45 15.68
CA LEU A 40 8.95 -6.07 15.23
C LEU A 40 8.04 -5.06 15.92
N GLN A 41 7.05 -5.49 16.69
CA GLN A 41 6.12 -4.61 17.42
C GLN A 41 6.82 -3.48 18.21
N PRO A 42 7.95 -3.69 18.90
CA PRO A 42 8.64 -2.61 19.62
C PRO A 42 9.10 -1.46 18.74
N PHE A 43 9.41 -1.69 17.47
CA PHE A 43 9.93 -0.71 16.53
C PHE A 43 8.82 0.15 15.90
N ILE A 44 7.57 -0.31 15.94
CA ILE A 44 6.42 0.40 15.39
C ILE A 44 6.25 1.76 16.07
N GLY A 45 6.15 2.81 15.26
CA GLY A 45 5.96 4.18 15.75
C GLY A 45 6.58 5.24 14.83
N ASN A 46 6.55 6.49 15.31
CA ASN A 46 7.21 7.61 14.65
C ASN A 46 8.44 7.98 15.43
N TRP A 47 9.53 8.20 14.74
CA TRP A 47 10.84 8.47 15.28
C TRP A 47 11.41 9.72 14.63
N ALA A 48 12.13 10.55 15.37
CA ALA A 48 12.85 11.70 14.84
C ALA A 48 14.22 11.82 15.51
N GLY A 49 15.21 12.22 14.73
CA GLY A 49 16.58 12.42 15.19
C GLY A 49 17.33 13.39 14.31
N GLU A 50 18.49 13.79 14.77
CA GLU A 50 19.39 14.63 14.02
C GLU A 50 20.70 13.88 13.80
N PHE A 51 21.26 14.02 12.61
CA PHE A 51 22.53 13.39 12.25
C PHE A 51 23.27 14.21 11.20
N GLU A 52 24.54 13.96 11.06
CA GLU A 52 25.41 14.58 10.07
C GLU A 52 25.35 13.78 8.75
N ALA A 53 25.11 14.47 7.64
CA ALA A 53 25.13 13.86 6.33
C ALA A 53 26.55 13.37 6.00
N ILE A 54 26.66 12.14 5.49
CA ILE A 54 27.97 11.51 5.23
C ILE A 54 28.51 11.93 3.89
N GLY A 55 28.09 12.65 3.06
CA GLY A 55 28.69 12.97 1.75
C GLY A 55 29.08 11.73 0.95
N GLY A 56 29.41 11.94 -0.31
CA GLY A 56 29.77 10.86 -1.24
C GLY A 56 28.61 10.41 -2.09
N PHE A 57 27.40 10.86 -1.78
CA PHE A 57 26.21 10.75 -2.64
C PHE A 57 25.99 12.07 -3.35
N GLU A 58 25.60 12.02 -4.60
CA GLU A 58 25.27 13.19 -5.39
C GLU A 58 24.15 14.01 -4.71
N GLY A 59 24.41 15.29 -4.47
CA GLY A 59 23.48 16.18 -3.76
C GLY A 59 23.58 16.17 -2.23
N LEU A 60 24.40 15.32 -1.61
CA LEU A 60 24.66 15.32 -0.19
C LEU A 60 25.94 16.07 0.16
N ALA A 61 25.80 17.25 0.73
CA ALA A 61 26.95 17.98 1.28
C ALA A 61 27.41 17.31 2.57
N LYS A 62 28.65 16.76 2.57
CA LYS A 62 29.28 16.21 3.77
C LYS A 62 29.29 17.22 4.90
N GLY A 63 28.93 16.77 6.11
CA GLY A 63 28.94 17.59 7.33
C GLY A 63 27.71 18.44 7.55
N LYS A 64 26.77 18.51 6.61
CA LYS A 64 25.50 19.19 6.86
C LYS A 64 24.65 18.42 7.88
N MET A 65 24.10 19.16 8.82
CA MET A 65 23.17 18.59 9.79
C MET A 65 21.79 18.33 9.16
N VAL A 66 21.25 17.18 9.44
CA VAL A 66 20.00 16.67 8.93
C VAL A 66 19.03 16.40 10.07
N LYS A 67 17.79 16.79 9.90
CA LYS A 67 16.66 16.36 10.71
C LYS A 67 15.93 15.24 9.98
N GLY A 68 16.08 14.01 10.49
CA GLY A 68 15.44 12.83 9.95
C GLY A 68 14.20 12.41 10.74
N THR A 69 13.19 11.95 10.03
CA THR A 69 12.03 11.29 10.61
C THR A 69 11.89 9.90 10.01
N GLU A 70 11.50 8.94 10.81
CA GLU A 70 11.20 7.58 10.37
C GLU A 70 9.83 7.17 10.93
N ARG A 71 8.95 6.72 10.07
CA ARG A 71 7.66 6.12 10.45
C ARG A 71 7.72 4.62 10.17
N VAL A 72 7.47 3.84 11.21
CA VAL A 72 7.39 2.37 11.11
C VAL A 72 5.96 1.95 11.44
N ARG A 73 5.33 1.21 10.54
CA ARG A 73 3.94 0.80 10.70
C ARG A 73 3.66 -0.59 10.14
N TRP A 74 2.67 -1.23 10.72
CA TRP A 74 2.07 -2.42 10.14
C TRP A 74 1.28 -2.08 8.87
N ILE A 75 1.41 -2.93 7.87
CA ILE A 75 0.60 -2.90 6.65
C ILE A 75 0.07 -4.30 6.35
N LEU A 76 -0.84 -4.43 5.37
CA LEU A 76 -1.38 -5.70 4.88
C LEU A 76 -1.83 -6.61 6.04
N ASN A 77 -2.70 -6.11 6.90
CA ASN A 77 -3.20 -6.84 8.07
C ASN A 77 -2.07 -7.45 8.93
N LYS A 78 -1.00 -6.70 9.17
CA LYS A 78 0.20 -7.10 9.93
C LYS A 78 1.03 -8.24 9.32
N THR A 79 0.87 -8.52 8.03
CA THR A 79 1.72 -9.47 7.30
C THR A 79 2.96 -8.81 6.68
N ALA A 80 3.10 -7.48 6.82
CA ALA A 80 4.30 -6.74 6.45
C ALA A 80 4.49 -5.51 7.36
N VAL A 81 5.73 -5.00 7.40
CA VAL A 81 6.09 -3.77 8.11
C VAL A 81 6.68 -2.77 7.15
N GLN A 82 6.12 -1.58 7.09
CA GLN A 82 6.63 -0.48 6.28
C GLN A 82 7.43 0.51 7.13
N PHE A 83 8.56 0.92 6.60
CA PHE A 83 9.39 2.02 7.04
C PHE A 83 9.27 3.15 6.01
N THR A 84 9.11 4.38 6.46
CA THR A 84 9.13 5.56 5.60
C THR A 84 10.01 6.60 6.27
N SER A 85 11.03 7.08 5.56
CA SER A 85 11.94 8.12 6.04
C SER A 85 11.72 9.41 5.25
N ASP A 86 11.79 10.54 5.96
CA ASP A 86 11.78 11.88 5.39
C ASP A 86 12.89 12.68 6.09
N ASN A 87 13.84 13.14 5.30
CA ASN A 87 15.04 13.81 5.79
C ASN A 87 15.14 15.21 5.18
N LYS A 88 15.41 16.20 6.02
CA LYS A 88 15.50 17.61 5.65
C LYS A 88 16.79 18.20 6.20
N PHE A 89 17.38 19.14 5.48
CA PHE A 89 18.47 19.92 6.04
C PHE A 89 17.98 20.71 7.24
N LYS A 90 18.81 20.77 8.29
CA LYS A 90 18.42 21.43 9.54
C LYS A 90 18.44 22.94 9.42
N ASP A 91 19.30 23.50 8.59
CA ASP A 91 19.53 24.92 8.41
C ASP A 91 18.39 25.62 7.65
N ASP A 92 17.91 25.05 6.55
CA ASP A 92 16.91 25.68 5.67
C ASP A 92 15.60 24.87 5.54
N GLY A 93 15.53 23.71 6.16
CA GLY A 93 14.35 22.83 6.14
C GLY A 93 14.04 22.19 4.78
N LYS A 94 14.91 22.38 3.77
CA LYS A 94 14.70 21.78 2.46
C LYS A 94 14.78 20.26 2.52
N PRO A 95 13.85 19.54 1.89
CA PRO A 95 13.92 18.08 1.79
C PRO A 95 15.16 17.70 0.95
N PHE A 96 15.88 16.65 1.38
CA PHE A 96 17.01 16.16 0.62
C PHE A 96 16.98 14.65 0.38
N ALA A 97 16.32 13.87 1.23
CA ALA A 97 16.19 12.44 1.05
C ALA A 97 14.83 11.94 1.52
N PHE A 98 14.24 11.08 0.75
CA PHE A 98 12.99 10.42 1.06
C PHE A 98 13.11 8.95 0.67
N GLY A 99 12.69 8.06 1.53
CA GLY A 99 12.73 6.63 1.25
C GLY A 99 11.58 5.87 1.90
N THR A 100 11.25 4.76 1.28
CA THR A 100 10.37 3.76 1.88
C THR A 100 10.97 2.38 1.72
N GLY A 101 10.70 1.53 2.69
CA GLY A 101 11.09 0.14 2.63
C GLY A 101 10.08 -0.74 3.33
N ILE A 102 10.05 -2.00 2.94
CA ILE A 102 9.08 -2.97 3.43
C ILE A 102 9.81 -4.23 3.87
N ILE A 103 9.48 -4.72 5.07
CA ILE A 103 9.86 -6.05 5.55
C ILE A 103 8.70 -7.00 5.28
N THR A 104 9.00 -8.09 4.58
CA THR A 104 8.08 -9.19 4.29
C THR A 104 8.68 -10.53 4.66
N LEU A 105 7.84 -11.54 4.88
CA LEU A 105 8.27 -12.93 4.99
C LEU A 105 8.38 -13.55 3.60
N ASP A 106 9.53 -14.08 3.25
CA ASP A 106 9.68 -14.93 2.08
C ASP A 106 8.98 -16.28 2.32
N PRO A 107 8.00 -16.67 1.50
CA PRO A 107 7.21 -17.87 1.75
C PRO A 107 7.98 -19.16 1.56
N VAL A 108 9.10 -19.14 0.82
CA VAL A 108 9.94 -20.32 0.54
C VAL A 108 11.04 -20.46 1.57
N SER A 109 11.92 -19.46 1.67
CA SER A 109 13.09 -19.51 2.58
C SER A 109 12.73 -19.26 4.04
N LYS A 110 11.52 -18.75 4.33
CA LYS A 110 11.05 -18.33 5.67
C LYS A 110 11.91 -17.22 6.29
N LYS A 111 12.73 -16.54 5.51
CA LYS A 111 13.52 -15.39 5.94
C LYS A 111 12.74 -14.09 5.78
N LEU A 112 13.11 -13.07 6.56
CA LEU A 112 12.57 -11.73 6.38
C LEU A 112 13.39 -11.00 5.30
N ASN A 113 12.69 -10.51 4.29
CA ASN A 113 13.27 -9.73 3.20
C ASN A 113 13.03 -8.25 3.39
N TRP A 114 13.99 -7.44 2.97
CA TRP A 114 13.91 -6.00 2.83
C TRP A 114 13.84 -5.61 1.37
N SER A 115 12.89 -4.76 1.03
CA SER A 115 12.82 -4.09 -0.26
C SER A 115 12.60 -2.61 -0.03
N SER A 116 13.38 -1.75 -0.67
CA SER A 116 13.31 -0.31 -0.47
C SER A 116 13.57 0.47 -1.74
N PHE A 117 13.11 1.71 -1.75
CA PHE A 117 13.38 2.67 -2.81
C PHE A 117 13.24 4.10 -2.26
N GLY A 118 13.84 5.04 -2.96
CA GLY A 118 13.79 6.43 -2.54
C GLY A 118 14.60 7.37 -3.43
N TYR A 119 14.76 8.58 -2.93
CA TYR A 119 15.55 9.63 -3.54
C TYR A 119 16.51 10.24 -2.53
N ASP A 120 17.77 10.44 -2.95
CA ASP A 120 18.75 11.26 -2.26
C ASP A 120 19.07 12.45 -3.15
N GLY A 121 18.58 13.62 -2.79
CA GLY A 121 18.60 14.76 -3.68
C GLY A 121 17.73 14.50 -4.94
N LYS A 122 18.39 14.40 -6.09
CA LYS A 122 17.75 14.07 -7.38
C LYS A 122 18.01 12.63 -7.84
N VAL A 123 18.74 11.85 -7.05
CA VAL A 123 19.19 10.51 -7.43
C VAL A 123 18.19 9.49 -6.88
N TYR A 124 17.53 8.79 -7.78
CA TYR A 124 16.66 7.65 -7.43
C TYR A 124 17.51 6.42 -7.11
N TRP A 125 17.13 5.69 -6.08
CA TRP A 125 17.76 4.44 -5.69
C TRP A 125 16.74 3.36 -5.34
N THR A 126 17.14 2.10 -5.49
CA THR A 126 16.44 0.92 -5.02
C THR A 126 17.34 0.09 -4.13
N GLY A 127 16.78 -0.57 -3.14
CA GLY A 127 17.52 -1.42 -2.22
C GLY A 127 16.82 -2.76 -1.98
N LYS A 128 17.63 -3.77 -1.71
CA LYS A 128 17.18 -5.09 -1.29
C LYS A 128 18.10 -5.61 -0.18
N GLY A 129 17.59 -6.56 0.58
CA GLY A 129 18.38 -7.15 1.64
C GLY A 129 17.64 -8.21 2.42
N VAL A 130 18.30 -8.71 3.45
CA VAL A 130 17.71 -9.63 4.42
C VAL A 130 17.63 -8.97 5.80
N VAL A 131 16.69 -9.41 6.59
CA VAL A 131 16.43 -8.86 7.93
C VAL A 131 16.42 -9.98 8.94
N GLU A 132 17.06 -9.76 10.06
CA GLU A 132 17.07 -10.68 11.19
C GLU A 132 16.78 -9.94 12.49
N LEU A 133 15.91 -10.49 13.33
CA LEU A 133 15.71 -10.02 14.69
C LEU A 133 16.47 -10.94 15.65
N LYS A 134 17.59 -10.47 16.19
CA LYS A 134 18.43 -11.20 17.12
C LYS A 134 18.69 -10.36 18.37
N ASP A 135 18.54 -10.94 19.54
CA ASP A 135 18.78 -10.27 20.84
C ASP A 135 18.06 -8.92 20.99
N LYS A 136 16.83 -8.83 20.49
CA LYS A 136 16.00 -7.60 20.43
C LYS A 136 16.60 -6.47 19.57
N VAL A 137 17.59 -6.78 18.75
CA VAL A 137 18.19 -5.89 17.75
C VAL A 137 17.74 -6.34 16.38
N LEU A 138 17.28 -5.39 15.58
CA LEU A 138 16.89 -5.65 14.19
C LEU A 138 18.13 -5.39 13.33
N HIS A 139 18.57 -6.41 12.63
CA HIS A 139 19.74 -6.40 11.73
C HIS A 139 19.27 -6.44 10.30
N PHE A 140 19.90 -5.62 9.47
CA PHE A 140 19.69 -5.58 8.03
C PHE A 140 21.03 -5.73 7.33
N ASP A 141 21.10 -6.59 6.32
CA ASP A 141 22.15 -6.59 5.31
C ASP A 141 21.54 -6.03 4.04
N ILE A 142 22.02 -4.86 3.61
CA ILE A 142 21.39 -4.07 2.53
C ILE A 142 22.36 -3.85 1.39
N GLU A 143 21.86 -3.99 0.18
CA GLU A 143 22.49 -3.56 -1.06
C GLU A 143 21.56 -2.59 -1.77
N GLU A 144 22.07 -1.40 -2.08
CA GLU A 144 21.36 -0.33 -2.80
C GLU A 144 22.06 0.00 -4.12
N ASN A 145 21.24 0.28 -5.13
CA ASN A 145 21.71 0.69 -6.45
C ASN A 145 21.00 1.97 -6.85
N THR A 146 21.76 2.93 -7.37
CA THR A 146 21.21 4.18 -7.89
C THR A 146 21.05 4.13 -9.41
N ILE A 147 20.23 5.04 -9.94
CA ILE A 147 20.08 5.25 -11.39
C ILE A 147 21.44 5.61 -12.05
N ASN A 148 22.36 6.23 -11.31
CA ASN A 148 23.71 6.60 -11.77
C ASN A 148 24.71 5.44 -11.62
N LYS A 149 24.22 4.20 -11.45
CA LYS A 149 25.04 2.97 -11.31
C LYS A 149 25.96 2.96 -10.08
N THR A 150 25.67 3.75 -9.06
CA THR A 150 26.35 3.67 -7.77
C THR A 150 25.78 2.48 -7.01
N ASN A 151 26.65 1.60 -6.52
CA ASN A 151 26.31 0.47 -5.65
C ASN A 151 26.79 0.75 -4.24
N THR A 152 25.91 0.56 -3.27
CA THR A 152 26.21 0.71 -1.85
C THR A 152 25.82 -0.55 -1.11
N LYS A 153 26.71 -1.08 -0.29
CA LYS A 153 26.46 -2.22 0.59
C LYS A 153 26.75 -1.83 2.03
N TYR A 154 25.87 -2.18 2.93
CA TYR A 154 26.05 -1.90 4.34
C TYR A 154 25.17 -2.77 5.23
N GLN A 155 25.56 -2.86 6.50
CA GLN A 155 24.73 -3.42 7.56
C GLN A 155 24.07 -2.28 8.33
N SER A 156 22.79 -2.42 8.61
CA SER A 156 22.07 -1.48 9.47
C SER A 156 21.52 -2.21 10.68
N THR A 157 21.73 -1.64 11.87
CA THR A 157 21.11 -2.17 13.09
C THR A 157 20.15 -1.16 13.68
N ARG A 158 19.06 -1.68 14.24
CA ARG A 158 18.11 -0.89 15.01
C ARG A 158 17.93 -1.51 16.38
N ARG A 159 18.25 -0.77 17.44
CA ARG A 159 18.05 -1.23 18.84
C ARG A 159 17.26 -0.22 19.64
N LYS A 160 16.50 -0.71 20.59
CA LYS A 160 15.67 0.10 21.47
C LYS A 160 16.10 -0.08 22.92
N PRO A 161 16.97 0.80 23.46
CA PRO A 161 17.35 0.75 24.86
C PRO A 161 16.19 1.02 25.82
N ASN A 162 15.17 1.76 25.37
CA ASN A 162 13.94 2.03 26.12
C ASN A 162 12.76 2.34 25.18
N ARG A 163 11.57 2.62 25.75
CA ARG A 163 10.35 2.90 24.96
C ARG A 163 10.41 4.19 24.14
N LYS A 164 11.27 5.15 24.50
CA LYS A 164 11.32 6.49 23.88
C LYS A 164 12.50 6.65 22.92
N THR A 165 13.45 5.72 22.90
CA THR A 165 14.70 5.84 22.14
C THR A 165 14.85 4.70 21.16
N LEU A 166 15.19 5.01 19.91
CA LEU A 166 15.66 4.12 18.88
C LEU A 166 17.07 4.54 18.49
N ILE A 167 17.98 3.59 18.41
CA ILE A 167 19.35 3.82 17.94
C ILE A 167 19.49 3.09 16.62
N VAL A 168 19.88 3.83 15.58
CA VAL A 168 20.19 3.32 14.25
C VAL A 168 21.69 3.42 14.03
N HIS A 169 22.31 2.35 13.57
CA HIS A 169 23.73 2.31 13.28
C HIS A 169 23.99 1.62 11.96
N HIS A 170 24.65 2.31 11.03
CA HIS A 170 25.11 1.75 9.76
C HIS A 170 26.57 1.39 9.85
N LYS A 171 26.88 0.15 9.51
CA LYS A 171 28.21 -0.46 9.64
C LYS A 171 28.70 -1.01 8.31
N ASN A 172 29.99 -1.19 8.22
CA ASN A 172 30.63 -1.86 7.09
C ASN A 172 30.23 -1.25 5.74
N LEU A 173 30.05 0.07 5.69
CA LEU A 173 29.63 0.76 4.48
C LEU A 173 30.68 0.61 3.38
N VAL A 174 30.26 0.12 2.22
CA VAL A 174 31.06 -0.02 0.99
C VAL A 174 30.33 0.73 -0.12
N LEU A 175 31.02 1.66 -0.77
CA LEU A 175 30.50 2.47 -1.86
C LEU A 175 31.32 2.17 -3.13
N ASN A 176 30.70 1.62 -4.17
CA ASN A 176 31.36 1.20 -5.42
C ASN A 176 32.64 0.36 -5.18
N GLY A 177 32.57 -0.59 -4.24
CA GLY A 177 33.69 -1.43 -3.84
C GLY A 177 34.70 -0.78 -2.87
N LYS A 178 34.63 0.53 -2.63
CA LYS A 178 35.52 1.23 -1.69
C LYS A 178 34.92 1.18 -0.29
N LYS A 179 35.70 0.68 0.69
CA LYS A 179 35.31 0.65 2.10
C LYS A 179 35.30 2.07 2.67
N ILE A 180 34.16 2.48 3.23
CA ILE A 180 33.97 3.75 3.94
C ILE A 180 34.06 3.53 5.45
N GLY A 181 33.53 2.40 5.94
CA GLY A 181 33.57 2.01 7.36
C GLY A 181 32.22 2.22 8.05
N ASP A 182 32.30 2.38 9.37
CA ASP A 182 31.12 2.55 10.22
C ASP A 182 30.73 4.03 10.32
N LEU A 183 29.44 4.30 10.33
CA LEU A 183 28.92 5.64 10.56
C LEU A 183 28.66 5.89 12.06
N LYS A 184 28.51 7.14 12.44
CA LYS A 184 28.09 7.49 13.80
C LYS A 184 26.68 6.95 14.08
N GLU A 185 26.43 6.51 15.31
CA GLU A 185 25.07 6.11 15.73
C GLU A 185 24.11 7.30 15.66
N ILE A 186 22.95 7.05 15.10
CA ILE A 186 21.85 8.02 15.04
C ILE A 186 20.90 7.72 16.20
N LYS A 187 20.78 8.64 17.13
CA LYS A 187 19.80 8.55 18.22
C LYS A 187 18.51 9.23 17.79
N MET A 188 17.45 8.45 17.70
CA MET A 188 16.11 8.93 17.39
C MET A 188 15.22 8.85 18.64
N THR A 189 14.38 9.85 18.81
CA THR A 189 13.39 9.91 19.89
C THR A 189 12.02 9.59 19.33
N ARG A 190 11.23 8.85 20.09
CA ARG A 190 9.84 8.59 19.71
C ARG A 190 9.07 9.90 19.68
N VAL A 191 8.56 10.23 18.51
CA VAL A 191 7.59 11.31 18.38
C VAL A 191 6.24 10.73 18.79
N LEU A 192 5.80 11.11 19.98
CA LEU A 192 4.39 10.89 20.30
C LEU A 192 3.63 11.73 19.28
N SER A 193 2.87 11.09 18.41
CA SER A 193 1.92 11.84 17.61
C SER A 193 1.12 12.67 18.60
N LYS A 194 1.29 13.99 18.60
CA LYS A 194 0.25 14.88 19.14
C LYS A 194 -1.01 14.24 18.59
N LYS A 195 -1.93 13.78 19.48
CA LYS A 195 -3.19 13.08 19.10
C LYS A 195 -3.47 13.38 17.66
N LYS A 196 -3.48 12.33 16.78
CA LYS A 196 -3.90 12.56 15.40
C LYS A 196 -4.88 13.70 15.46
N PRO A 197 -4.74 14.80 14.68
CA PRO A 197 -5.86 15.70 14.56
C PRO A 197 -7.00 14.74 14.37
N THR A 198 -7.93 14.69 15.30
CA THR A 198 -9.00 13.70 15.37
C THR A 198 -9.46 13.64 13.94
N GLN A 199 -9.16 12.54 13.27
CA GLN A 199 -9.64 12.32 11.91
C GLN A 199 -11.07 12.72 12.09
N SER A 200 -11.47 13.92 11.60
CA SER A 200 -12.73 14.52 11.94
C SER A 200 -13.70 13.40 11.74
N SER A 201 -14.21 12.87 12.83
CA SER A 201 -14.93 11.63 12.83
C SER A 201 -16.09 11.90 11.89
N VAL A 202 -16.00 11.35 10.69
CA VAL A 202 -17.09 11.42 9.72
C VAL A 202 -18.23 10.77 10.45
N SER A 203 -19.31 11.48 10.69
CA SER A 203 -20.49 10.88 11.30
C SER A 203 -20.96 9.73 10.41
N ALA A 204 -21.63 8.74 10.97
CA ALA A 204 -22.10 7.59 10.20
C ALA A 204 -22.92 8.04 8.97
N GLY A 205 -23.81 9.01 9.11
CA GLY A 205 -24.60 9.53 7.99
C GLY A 205 -23.77 10.33 6.97
N GLU A 206 -22.67 10.99 7.36
CA GLU A 206 -21.78 11.67 6.43
C GLU A 206 -20.90 10.64 5.69
N ALA A 207 -20.45 9.58 6.37
CA ALA A 207 -19.71 8.48 5.74
C ALA A 207 -20.57 7.75 4.71
N GLU A 208 -21.83 7.54 4.99
CA GLU A 208 -22.79 6.93 4.06
C GLU A 208 -22.98 7.79 2.80
N LYS A 209 -23.19 9.11 2.95
CA LYS A 209 -23.27 10.04 1.82
C LYS A 209 -22.00 10.04 0.97
N ILE A 210 -20.82 10.06 1.60
CA ILE A 210 -19.56 9.99 0.89
C ILE A 210 -19.44 8.65 0.15
N THR A 211 -19.80 7.54 0.78
CA THR A 211 -19.77 6.22 0.16
C THR A 211 -20.68 6.17 -1.08
N GLU A 212 -21.88 6.72 -0.99
CA GLU A 212 -22.82 6.79 -2.11
C GLU A 212 -22.25 7.64 -3.25
N GLU A 213 -21.74 8.85 -2.94
CA GLU A 213 -21.14 9.77 -3.92
C GLU A 213 -19.98 9.11 -4.67
N ILE A 214 -19.03 8.48 -3.97
CA ILE A 214 -17.91 7.78 -4.58
C ILE A 214 -18.35 6.55 -5.38
N THR A 215 -19.37 5.85 -4.91
CA THR A 215 -19.93 4.70 -5.63
C THR A 215 -20.53 5.13 -6.97
N GLN A 216 -21.25 6.24 -7.01
CA GLN A 216 -21.82 6.77 -8.25
C GLN A 216 -20.72 7.24 -9.21
N LEU A 217 -19.73 7.99 -8.73
CA LEU A 217 -18.59 8.42 -9.56
C LEU A 217 -17.82 7.22 -10.14
N THR A 218 -17.62 6.17 -9.35
CA THR A 218 -16.93 4.96 -9.81
C THR A 218 -17.76 4.19 -10.86
N LYS A 219 -19.07 4.12 -10.70
CA LYS A 219 -19.96 3.51 -11.71
C LYS A 219 -19.96 4.30 -13.02
N GLN A 220 -20.00 5.63 -12.95
CA GLN A 220 -19.86 6.47 -14.15
C GLN A 220 -18.52 6.26 -14.84
N TRP A 221 -17.43 6.21 -14.06
CA TRP A 221 -16.10 5.92 -14.63
C TRP A 221 -16.08 4.58 -15.36
N SER A 222 -16.68 3.55 -14.77
CA SER A 222 -16.63 2.21 -15.34
C SER A 222 -17.26 2.08 -16.74
N ILE A 223 -18.15 3.00 -17.11
CA ILE A 223 -18.83 3.00 -18.42
C ILE A 223 -18.27 4.02 -19.41
N VAL A 224 -17.25 4.81 -19.03
CA VAL A 224 -16.73 5.87 -19.90
C VAL A 224 -16.23 5.35 -21.25
N HIS A 225 -15.62 4.17 -21.29
CA HIS A 225 -15.19 3.55 -22.54
C HIS A 225 -16.35 3.27 -23.50
N THR A 226 -17.54 2.95 -22.98
CA THR A 226 -18.74 2.74 -23.82
C THR A 226 -19.44 4.05 -24.19
N THR A 227 -19.40 5.05 -23.30
CA THR A 227 -20.07 6.33 -23.49
C THR A 227 -19.20 7.37 -24.19
N LYS A 228 -17.87 7.18 -24.17
CA LYS A 228 -16.84 8.12 -24.67
C LYS A 228 -16.88 9.49 -23.99
N ASP A 229 -17.37 9.55 -22.73
CA ASP A 229 -17.44 10.80 -21.94
C ASP A 229 -16.06 11.10 -21.30
N TRP A 230 -15.10 11.47 -22.14
CA TRP A 230 -13.75 11.81 -21.70
C TRP A 230 -13.71 13.06 -20.81
N ASP A 231 -14.66 13.98 -20.97
CA ASP A 231 -14.73 15.17 -20.13
C ASP A 231 -15.08 14.83 -18.69
N PHE A 232 -15.83 13.76 -18.46
CA PHE A 232 -16.04 13.24 -17.12
C PHE A 232 -14.70 12.81 -16.46
N LEU A 233 -13.83 12.10 -17.17
CA LEU A 233 -12.52 11.69 -16.67
C LEU A 233 -11.64 12.89 -16.37
N LYS A 234 -11.61 13.89 -17.27
CA LYS A 234 -10.85 15.14 -17.07
C LYS A 234 -11.24 15.86 -15.79
N ARG A 235 -12.51 15.77 -15.36
CA ARG A 235 -13.01 16.34 -14.10
C ARG A 235 -12.64 15.53 -12.88
N ILE A 236 -12.80 14.20 -12.93
CA ILE A 236 -12.59 13.36 -11.76
C ILE A 236 -11.13 12.93 -11.55
N TRP A 237 -10.28 13.02 -12.54
CA TRP A 237 -8.86 12.78 -12.37
C TRP A 237 -8.15 14.08 -11.98
N ALA A 238 -7.39 14.05 -10.88
CA ALA A 238 -6.63 15.19 -10.41
C ALA A 238 -5.48 15.51 -11.37
N ASP A 239 -4.95 16.74 -11.33
CA ASP A 239 -3.80 17.12 -12.17
C ASP A 239 -2.54 16.30 -11.86
N ASP A 240 -2.41 15.84 -10.62
CA ASP A 240 -1.34 14.93 -10.17
C ASP A 240 -1.76 13.45 -10.20
N PHE A 241 -2.77 13.10 -11.00
CA PHE A 241 -3.22 11.72 -11.18
C PHE A 241 -2.09 10.82 -11.71
N SER A 242 -2.04 9.60 -11.21
CA SER A 242 -1.19 8.55 -11.75
C SER A 242 -1.88 7.20 -11.63
N TYR A 243 -1.80 6.42 -12.68
CA TYR A 243 -2.46 5.13 -12.81
C TYR A 243 -1.44 4.04 -13.16
N ILE A 244 -1.59 2.87 -12.54
CA ILE A 244 -0.84 1.67 -12.90
C ILE A 244 -1.84 0.76 -13.60
N GLY A 245 -1.68 0.62 -14.91
CA GLY A 245 -2.51 -0.25 -15.72
C GLY A 245 -2.29 -1.74 -15.44
N ALA A 246 -3.19 -2.59 -15.93
CA ALA A 246 -3.06 -4.04 -15.81
C ALA A 246 -1.82 -4.60 -16.55
N ASP A 247 -1.30 -3.84 -17.50
CA ASP A 247 -0.04 -4.08 -18.22
C ASP A 247 1.21 -3.72 -17.41
N GLY A 248 1.04 -3.19 -16.19
CA GLY A 248 2.11 -2.71 -15.32
C GLY A 248 2.67 -1.33 -15.69
N THR A 249 2.18 -0.71 -16.76
CA THR A 249 2.62 0.63 -17.17
C THR A 249 2.08 1.70 -16.23
N VAL A 250 2.95 2.64 -15.85
CA VAL A 250 2.56 3.81 -15.05
C VAL A 250 2.30 4.98 -15.99
N ARG A 251 1.10 5.54 -15.96
CA ARG A 251 0.67 6.68 -16.76
C ARG A 251 0.18 7.82 -15.87
N ASP A 252 0.46 9.05 -16.24
CA ASP A 252 -0.18 10.24 -15.69
C ASP A 252 -1.54 10.50 -16.35
N LYS A 253 -2.20 11.60 -15.99
CA LYS A 253 -3.53 11.94 -16.49
C LYS A 253 -3.57 12.06 -18.02
N GLU A 254 -2.59 12.74 -18.58
CA GLU A 254 -2.54 13.02 -20.03
C GLU A 254 -2.26 11.75 -20.82
N ALA A 255 -1.28 10.96 -20.35
CA ALA A 255 -0.91 9.71 -20.99
C ALA A 255 -2.04 8.65 -20.89
N GLU A 256 -2.76 8.58 -19.76
CA GLU A 256 -3.86 7.63 -19.62
C GLU A 256 -5.08 8.06 -20.45
N LEU A 257 -5.39 9.36 -20.55
CA LEU A 257 -6.44 9.84 -21.44
C LEU A 257 -6.12 9.53 -22.90
N ALA A 258 -4.90 9.81 -23.36
CA ALA A 258 -4.47 9.52 -24.72
C ALA A 258 -4.55 8.00 -24.99
N TYR A 259 -4.07 7.16 -24.08
CA TYR A 259 -4.17 5.71 -24.19
C TYR A 259 -5.60 5.23 -24.37
N MET A 260 -6.56 5.81 -23.60
CA MET A 260 -7.96 5.45 -23.68
C MET A 260 -8.66 6.00 -24.95
N GLU A 261 -8.27 7.20 -25.41
CA GLU A 261 -8.81 7.82 -26.63
C GLU A 261 -8.33 7.11 -27.91
N GLU A 262 -7.10 6.59 -27.90
CA GLU A 262 -6.49 5.84 -29.01
C GLU A 262 -6.94 4.39 -29.09
N ASP A 263 -7.61 3.88 -28.05
CA ASP A 263 -8.09 2.50 -28.02
C ASP A 263 -9.09 2.22 -29.14
N THR A 264 -8.75 1.27 -29.99
CA THR A 264 -9.55 0.84 -31.17
C THR A 264 -10.56 -0.26 -30.86
N GLU A 265 -10.57 -0.75 -29.64
CA GLU A 265 -11.54 -1.75 -29.19
C GLU A 265 -12.94 -1.15 -29.08
N THR A 266 -13.94 -1.96 -29.37
CA THR A 266 -15.34 -1.55 -29.23
C THR A 266 -15.97 -2.29 -28.05
N LEU A 267 -16.15 -1.60 -26.93
CA LEU A 267 -16.84 -2.16 -25.78
C LEU A 267 -18.35 -2.19 -26.03
N THR A 268 -18.94 -3.36 -25.82
CA THR A 268 -20.41 -3.57 -25.86
C THR A 268 -21.01 -3.54 -24.46
N SER A 269 -20.22 -3.80 -23.45
CA SER A 269 -20.62 -3.68 -22.05
C SER A 269 -19.42 -3.36 -21.16
N ALA A 270 -19.66 -2.56 -20.14
CA ALA A 270 -18.70 -2.28 -19.08
C ALA A 270 -19.46 -2.05 -17.76
N SER A 271 -18.95 -2.55 -16.65
CA SER A 271 -19.60 -2.40 -15.36
C SER A 271 -18.62 -2.52 -14.19
N CYS A 272 -18.89 -1.77 -13.13
CA CYS A 272 -18.22 -1.93 -11.84
C CYS A 272 -19.07 -2.83 -10.93
N VAL A 273 -18.49 -3.88 -10.42
CA VAL A 273 -19.13 -4.82 -9.48
C VAL A 273 -18.32 -4.91 -8.17
N ALA A 274 -18.98 -5.40 -7.11
CA ALA A 274 -18.35 -5.63 -5.80
C ALA A 274 -17.58 -4.41 -5.25
N PHE A 275 -17.98 -3.19 -5.62
CA PHE A 275 -17.32 -1.97 -5.16
C PHE A 275 -17.50 -1.74 -3.67
N LYS A 276 -16.41 -1.34 -3.01
CA LYS A 276 -16.39 -0.94 -1.59
C LYS A 276 -15.62 0.36 -1.44
N ALA A 277 -16.26 1.37 -0.86
CA ALA A 277 -15.63 2.62 -0.47
C ALA A 277 -15.24 2.57 1.01
N HIS A 278 -13.98 2.80 1.30
CA HIS A 278 -13.45 2.91 2.65
C HIS A 278 -13.20 4.38 2.97
N VAL A 279 -14.08 4.98 3.77
CA VAL A 279 -14.01 6.40 4.14
C VAL A 279 -13.02 6.60 5.28
N TYR A 280 -11.88 7.24 5.02
CA TYR A 280 -10.85 7.53 6.01
C TYR A 280 -10.94 8.94 6.60
N GLY A 281 -11.88 9.75 6.11
CA GLY A 281 -12.10 11.13 6.55
C GLY A 281 -12.99 11.87 5.57
N LYS A 282 -13.30 13.14 5.86
CA LYS A 282 -14.16 13.99 5.00
C LYS A 282 -13.61 14.18 3.58
N ASN A 283 -12.28 14.02 3.41
CA ASN A 283 -11.57 14.33 2.18
C ASN A 283 -10.72 13.18 1.64
N LEU A 284 -10.87 11.94 2.16
CA LEU A 284 -10.08 10.79 1.72
C LEU A 284 -10.91 9.51 1.74
N VAL A 285 -11.00 8.87 0.59
CA VAL A 285 -11.61 7.55 0.39
C VAL A 285 -10.66 6.66 -0.39
N ILE A 286 -10.58 5.39 -0.02
CA ILE A 286 -9.98 4.35 -0.82
C ILE A 286 -11.12 3.45 -1.31
N GLY A 287 -11.28 3.38 -2.64
CA GLY A 287 -12.26 2.53 -3.29
C GLY A 287 -11.60 1.33 -3.93
N ASN A 288 -12.18 0.16 -3.78
CA ASN A 288 -11.76 -1.03 -4.50
C ASN A 288 -12.97 -1.81 -5.01
N GLY A 289 -12.80 -2.49 -6.13
CA GLY A 289 -13.88 -3.25 -6.77
C GLY A 289 -13.37 -4.03 -7.97
N ASP A 290 -14.30 -4.69 -8.64
CA ASP A 290 -14.01 -5.41 -9.87
C ASP A 290 -14.68 -4.67 -11.04
N HIS A 291 -13.96 -4.53 -12.15
CA HIS A 291 -14.45 -4.01 -13.43
C HIS A 291 -14.58 -5.16 -14.41
N HIS A 292 -15.76 -5.31 -14.99
CA HIS A 292 -16.03 -6.31 -16.02
C HIS A 292 -16.33 -5.57 -17.32
N GLU A 293 -15.73 -6.04 -18.39
CA GLU A 293 -15.96 -5.50 -19.73
C GLU A 293 -16.01 -6.60 -20.78
N ALA A 294 -16.78 -6.37 -21.83
CA ALA A 294 -16.83 -7.23 -22.99
C ALA A 294 -17.00 -6.38 -24.25
N GLY A 295 -16.49 -6.90 -25.36
CA GLY A 295 -16.49 -6.15 -26.61
C GLY A 295 -15.89 -6.93 -27.76
N LYS A 296 -15.38 -6.18 -28.73
CA LYS A 296 -14.62 -6.69 -29.89
C LYS A 296 -13.29 -5.97 -29.97
N ASP A 297 -12.23 -6.72 -30.18
CA ASP A 297 -10.90 -6.18 -30.44
C ASP A 297 -10.83 -5.50 -31.84
N LYS A 298 -9.67 -4.94 -32.17
CA LYS A 298 -9.41 -4.28 -33.46
C LYS A 298 -9.66 -5.14 -34.67
N ASP A 299 -9.59 -6.47 -34.51
CA ASP A 299 -9.82 -7.46 -35.60
C ASP A 299 -11.27 -7.97 -35.61
N GLY A 300 -12.14 -7.40 -34.76
CA GLY A 300 -13.55 -7.77 -34.63
C GLY A 300 -13.82 -9.05 -33.83
N LYS A 301 -12.79 -9.61 -33.19
CA LYS A 301 -12.88 -10.81 -32.38
C LYS A 301 -13.48 -10.49 -31.01
N PRO A 302 -14.48 -11.25 -30.54
CA PRO A 302 -15.08 -10.97 -29.24
C PRO A 302 -14.12 -11.27 -28.09
N PHE A 303 -14.16 -10.44 -27.05
CA PHE A 303 -13.46 -10.66 -25.78
C PHE A 303 -14.37 -10.39 -24.58
N SER A 304 -13.97 -10.94 -23.43
CA SER A 304 -14.50 -10.60 -22.11
C SER A 304 -13.35 -10.59 -21.12
N ARG A 305 -13.20 -9.50 -20.36
CA ARG A 305 -12.10 -9.29 -19.41
C ARG A 305 -12.64 -8.83 -18.07
N LYS A 306 -11.91 -9.17 -17.02
CA LYS A 306 -12.20 -8.75 -15.65
C LYS A 306 -10.95 -8.16 -15.05
N PHE A 307 -11.10 -7.06 -14.31
CA PHE A 307 -10.01 -6.40 -13.62
C PHE A 307 -10.42 -6.16 -12.17
N ARG A 308 -9.45 -6.23 -11.28
CA ARG A 308 -9.59 -5.74 -9.92
C ARG A 308 -8.84 -4.44 -9.78
N PHE A 309 -9.48 -3.43 -9.20
CA PHE A 309 -8.88 -2.11 -9.09
C PHE A 309 -8.89 -1.57 -7.66
N THR A 310 -7.99 -0.62 -7.41
CA THR A 310 -7.97 0.20 -6.20
C THR A 310 -7.70 1.65 -6.60
N ASN A 311 -8.57 2.55 -6.15
CA ASN A 311 -8.49 3.98 -6.43
C ASN A 311 -8.43 4.80 -5.13
N VAL A 312 -7.60 5.83 -5.12
CA VAL A 312 -7.49 6.79 -4.02
C VAL A 312 -8.18 8.08 -4.43
N TRP A 313 -9.27 8.38 -3.74
CA TRP A 313 -10.06 9.57 -3.94
C TRP A 313 -9.72 10.62 -2.89
N VAL A 314 -9.51 11.85 -3.31
CA VAL A 314 -9.34 13.02 -2.43
C VAL A 314 -10.34 14.10 -2.79
N ARG A 315 -10.82 14.85 -1.79
CA ARG A 315 -11.66 16.01 -2.03
C ARG A 315 -10.79 17.25 -2.13
N LYS A 316 -10.68 17.83 -3.33
CA LYS A 316 -9.95 19.07 -3.65
C LYS A 316 -10.94 20.13 -4.08
N ASN A 317 -10.90 21.30 -3.47
CA ASN A 317 -11.80 22.43 -3.80
C ASN A 317 -13.30 22.03 -3.81
N GLY A 318 -13.71 21.17 -2.89
CA GLY A 318 -15.08 20.69 -2.78
C GLY A 318 -15.45 19.49 -3.66
N ASN A 319 -14.65 19.14 -4.66
CA ASN A 319 -14.90 18.08 -5.62
C ASN A 319 -14.06 16.82 -5.31
N TRP A 320 -14.62 15.64 -5.50
CA TRP A 320 -13.88 14.39 -5.43
C TRP A 320 -13.07 14.16 -6.69
N GLN A 321 -11.79 13.88 -6.50
CA GLN A 321 -10.87 13.56 -7.59
C GLN A 321 -10.03 12.33 -7.23
N VAL A 322 -9.73 11.51 -8.23
CA VAL A 322 -8.79 10.39 -8.10
C VAL A 322 -7.38 10.91 -8.24
N VAL A 323 -6.51 10.59 -7.30
CA VAL A 323 -5.08 10.93 -7.36
C VAL A 323 -4.22 9.73 -7.71
N ARG A 324 -4.66 8.53 -7.40
CA ARG A 324 -3.94 7.28 -7.69
C ARG A 324 -4.92 6.19 -8.03
N GLY A 325 -4.57 5.38 -9.02
CA GLY A 325 -5.31 4.18 -9.37
C GLY A 325 -4.38 3.02 -9.72
N HIS A 326 -4.89 1.83 -9.59
CA HIS A 326 -4.22 0.60 -9.99
C HIS A 326 -5.27 -0.42 -10.41
N ALA A 327 -5.02 -1.14 -11.50
CA ALA A 327 -5.78 -2.31 -11.88
C ALA A 327 -4.87 -3.52 -12.10
N SER A 328 -5.44 -4.69 -11.89
CA SER A 328 -4.86 -5.99 -12.24
C SER A 328 -5.89 -6.80 -12.97
N GLN A 329 -5.51 -7.45 -14.04
CA GLN A 329 -6.40 -8.38 -14.72
C GLN A 329 -6.62 -9.62 -13.84
N LEU A 330 -7.86 -10.09 -13.82
CA LEU A 330 -8.24 -11.34 -13.17
C LEU A 330 -8.26 -12.46 -14.22
N GLU A 331 -7.84 -13.65 -13.79
CA GLU A 331 -7.92 -14.87 -14.62
C GLU A 331 -9.37 -15.32 -14.85
#